data_7debe45689fae90f688e90ef6bed6471
#
_entry.id   7debe45689fae90f688e90ef6bed6471
#
_cell.length_a   1.000
_cell.length_b   1.000
_cell.length_c   1.000
_cell.angle_alpha   90.00
_cell.angle_beta   90.00
_cell.angle_gamma   90.00
#
_symmetry.space_group_name_H-M   'P 1'
#
loop_
_entity.id
_entity.type
_entity.pdbx_description
1 polymer ?
#
loop_
_entity_poly.entity_id
_entity_poly.type
_entity_poly.pdbx_seq_one_letter_code
_entity_poly.pdbx_strand_id
1 'polypeptide(L)'
;MKRRDFLKQSFILGAAGLIAPVPKVYSAPADGYSGRLLVTLQVDGGWDVTSFCDPKMNVAGEQDINNWANTAEIQTAGNLSYAPFADNAAFFDKYYQDMLIINGVDAQTNSHSTGVLHNWSGRNSAGYPSITAMFA
;
A
#
# COMPACT_ATOMS: atom_id res chain seq x y z
N MET A 1 -35.96 -23.22 10.73
CA MET A 1 -35.76 -21.98 11.51
C MET A 1 -36.72 -20.91 11.00
N LYS A 2 -37.57 -20.34 11.86
CA LYS A 2 -38.52 -19.31 11.41
C LYS A 2 -37.78 -17.97 11.23
N ARG A 3 -38.17 -17.19 10.24
CA ARG A 3 -37.52 -15.85 9.96
C ARG A 3 -37.43 -14.96 11.20
N ARG A 4 -38.39 -15.06 12.10
CA ARG A 4 -38.44 -14.31 13.36
C ARG A 4 -37.33 -14.73 14.35
N ASP A 5 -36.96 -15.98 14.37
CA ASP A 5 -35.92 -16.50 15.27
C ASP A 5 -34.53 -16.11 14.76
N PHE A 6 -34.34 -16.08 13.44
CA PHE A 6 -33.13 -15.57 12.81
C PHE A 6 -32.90 -14.08 13.13
N LEU A 7 -33.95 -13.26 12.98
CA LEU A 7 -33.85 -11.82 13.28
C LEU A 7 -33.57 -11.53 14.76
N LYS A 8 -34.16 -12.30 15.68
CA LYS A 8 -33.89 -12.16 17.11
C LYS A 8 -32.46 -12.56 17.46
N GLN A 9 -31.93 -13.62 16.87
CA GLN A 9 -30.55 -14.06 17.09
C GLN A 9 -29.55 -13.08 16.49
N SER A 10 -29.83 -12.53 15.31
CA SER A 10 -28.98 -11.50 14.68
C SER A 10 -28.96 -10.20 15.48
N PHE A 11 -30.08 -9.80 16.10
CA PHE A 11 -30.14 -8.61 16.95
C PHE A 11 -29.38 -8.79 18.26
N ILE A 12 -29.44 -9.98 18.88
CA ILE A 12 -28.69 -10.29 20.10
C ILE A 12 -27.18 -10.31 19.82
N LEU A 13 -26.76 -10.90 18.70
CA LEU A 13 -25.36 -10.90 18.25
C LEU A 13 -24.85 -9.49 17.91
N GLY A 14 -25.67 -8.66 17.28
CA GLY A 14 -25.33 -7.26 16.97
C GLY A 14 -25.21 -6.40 18.22
N ALA A 15 -26.10 -6.58 19.21
CA ALA A 15 -26.05 -5.82 20.47
C ALA A 15 -24.89 -6.26 21.38
N ALA A 16 -24.53 -7.54 21.37
CA ALA A 16 -23.37 -8.05 22.11
C ALA A 16 -22.05 -7.56 21.50
N GLY A 17 -22.00 -7.33 20.19
CA GLY A 17 -20.84 -6.76 19.50
C GLY A 17 -20.55 -5.30 19.84
N LEU A 18 -21.56 -4.56 20.33
CA LEU A 18 -21.40 -3.15 20.74
C LEU A 18 -20.85 -2.99 22.17
N ILE A 19 -20.89 -4.03 23.00
CA ILE A 19 -20.51 -3.98 24.41
C ILE A 19 -19.23 -4.80 24.68
N ALA A 20 -18.91 -5.77 23.81
CA ALA A 20 -17.68 -6.53 23.95
C ALA A 20 -16.50 -5.73 23.37
N PRO A 21 -15.35 -5.66 24.07
CA PRO A 21 -14.14 -5.16 23.44
C PRO A 21 -13.88 -6.04 22.22
N VAL A 22 -13.80 -5.42 21.05
CA VAL A 22 -13.47 -6.15 19.80
C VAL A 22 -12.20 -6.95 20.09
N PRO A 23 -12.25 -8.29 20.10
CA PRO A 23 -11.05 -9.06 20.32
C PRO A 23 -10.10 -8.67 19.20
N LYS A 24 -8.95 -8.12 19.56
CA LYS A 24 -7.86 -7.98 18.60
C LYS A 24 -7.44 -9.40 18.28
N VAL A 25 -7.94 -9.92 17.16
CA VAL A 25 -7.49 -11.21 16.64
C VAL A 25 -6.06 -11.00 16.16
N TYR A 26 -5.12 -11.19 17.07
CA TYR A 26 -3.76 -11.44 16.64
C TYR A 26 -3.74 -12.90 16.16
N SER A 27 -3.65 -13.09 14.88
CA SER A 27 -3.22 -14.38 14.34
C SER A 27 -1.79 -14.58 14.85
N ALA A 28 -1.64 -15.31 15.94
CA ALA A 28 -0.33 -15.83 16.29
C ALA A 28 0.08 -16.78 15.15
N PRO A 29 1.32 -16.71 14.63
CA PRO A 29 1.80 -17.73 13.72
C PRO A 29 1.56 -19.08 14.38
N ALA A 30 0.94 -20.01 13.66
CA ALA A 30 0.86 -21.38 14.13
C ALA A 30 2.29 -21.86 14.40
N ASP A 31 2.53 -22.39 15.58
CA ASP A 31 3.85 -22.92 15.95
C ASP A 31 4.32 -23.85 14.82
N GLY A 32 5.47 -23.49 14.19
CA GLY A 32 6.04 -24.24 13.10
C GLY A 32 5.70 -23.78 11.67
N TYR A 33 5.03 -22.61 11.48
CA TYR A 33 4.86 -22.08 10.11
C TYR A 33 6.22 -21.65 9.52
N SER A 34 6.64 -22.34 8.45
CA SER A 34 7.88 -22.11 7.72
C SER A 34 7.65 -21.51 6.33
N GLY A 35 6.42 -21.08 6.04
CA GLY A 35 6.05 -20.50 4.74
C GLY A 35 6.49 -19.05 4.57
N ARG A 36 6.19 -18.51 3.40
CA ARG A 36 6.44 -17.09 3.08
C ARG A 36 5.36 -16.21 3.69
N LEU A 37 5.76 -15.10 4.26
CA LEU A 37 4.84 -14.08 4.75
C LEU A 37 4.69 -12.98 3.68
N LEU A 38 3.45 -12.58 3.40
CA LEU A 38 3.15 -11.39 2.61
C LEU A 38 2.76 -10.26 3.55
N VAL A 39 3.53 -9.18 3.53
CA VAL A 39 3.18 -7.93 4.21
C VAL A 39 2.88 -6.89 3.14
N THR A 40 1.70 -6.30 3.18
CA THR A 40 1.31 -5.23 2.25
C THR A 40 1.20 -3.92 3.01
N LEU A 41 1.73 -2.85 2.42
CA LEU A 41 1.68 -1.50 2.97
C LEU A 41 1.09 -0.57 1.92
N GLN A 42 -0.07 -0.01 2.21
CA GLN A 42 -0.67 1.07 1.42
C GLN A 42 -0.30 2.40 2.07
N VAL A 43 0.49 3.21 1.38
CA VAL A 43 0.75 4.59 1.78
C VAL A 43 -0.32 5.48 1.18
N ASP A 44 -0.98 6.24 2.01
CA ASP A 44 -2.07 7.14 1.65
C ASP A 44 -1.66 8.61 1.83
N GLY A 45 -2.52 9.53 1.40
CA GLY A 45 -2.32 10.96 1.62
C GLY A 45 -1.42 11.68 0.62
N GLY A 46 -1.20 11.14 -0.58
CA GLY A 46 -0.46 11.81 -1.64
C GLY A 46 1.05 11.68 -1.53
N TRP A 47 1.52 10.47 -1.32
CA TRP A 47 2.95 10.18 -1.39
C TRP A 47 3.51 10.54 -2.76
N ASP A 48 4.53 11.39 -2.77
CA ASP A 48 5.25 11.80 -3.97
C ASP A 48 6.36 10.79 -4.31
N VAL A 49 6.09 9.94 -5.30
CA VAL A 49 7.05 8.94 -5.78
C VAL A 49 8.26 9.57 -6.48
N THR A 50 8.14 10.82 -6.97
CA THR A 50 9.25 11.52 -7.62
C THR A 50 10.31 11.99 -6.62
N SER A 51 9.94 12.10 -5.36
CA SER A 51 10.85 12.33 -4.23
C SER A 51 11.35 11.05 -3.57
N PHE A 52 11.08 9.89 -4.16
CA PHE A 52 11.49 8.60 -3.62
C PHE A 52 12.07 7.67 -4.70
N CYS A 53 11.27 6.76 -5.27
CA CYS A 53 11.72 5.65 -6.11
C CYS A 53 11.45 5.83 -7.62
N ASP A 54 10.82 6.91 -8.02
CA ASP A 54 10.65 7.31 -9.44
C ASP A 54 11.13 8.75 -9.66
N PRO A 55 12.43 9.01 -9.45
CA PRO A 55 12.97 10.36 -9.50
C PRO A 55 12.81 10.98 -10.88
N LYS A 56 12.40 12.25 -10.92
CA LYS A 56 12.27 13.03 -12.14
C LYS A 56 13.08 14.31 -12.02
N MET A 57 13.87 14.64 -13.04
CA MET A 57 14.50 15.94 -13.16
C MET A 57 13.53 16.98 -13.69
N ASN A 58 13.70 18.23 -13.28
CA ASN A 58 12.97 19.35 -13.87
C ASN A 58 13.43 19.60 -15.31
N VAL A 59 12.52 20.00 -16.18
CA VAL A 59 12.79 20.27 -17.59
C VAL A 59 12.73 21.78 -17.83
N ALA A 60 13.77 22.33 -18.43
CA ALA A 60 13.84 23.76 -18.70
C ALA A 60 12.66 24.23 -19.58
N GLY A 61 11.94 25.23 -19.10
CA GLY A 61 10.76 25.78 -19.77
C GLY A 61 9.43 25.11 -19.42
N GLU A 62 9.45 24.10 -18.55
CA GLU A 62 8.26 23.45 -17.98
C GLU A 62 8.11 23.82 -16.49
N GLN A 63 6.95 23.52 -15.93
CA GLN A 63 6.74 23.67 -14.49
C GLN A 63 7.57 22.64 -13.72
N ASP A 64 8.25 23.10 -12.67
CA ASP A 64 9.04 22.22 -11.79
C ASP A 64 8.18 21.10 -11.21
N ILE A 65 8.66 19.86 -11.37
CA ILE A 65 8.01 18.67 -10.80
C ILE A 65 8.28 18.60 -9.30
N ASN A 66 9.50 18.96 -8.90
CA ASN A 66 9.92 18.92 -7.50
C ASN A 66 11.07 19.92 -7.23
N ASN A 67 11.30 20.24 -5.96
CA ASN A 67 12.30 21.24 -5.57
C ASN A 67 13.73 20.68 -5.48
N TRP A 68 13.90 19.38 -5.20
CA TRP A 68 15.23 18.78 -5.02
C TRP A 68 16.00 18.75 -6.35
N ALA A 69 15.31 18.58 -7.48
CA ALA A 69 15.93 18.51 -8.81
C ALA A 69 16.57 19.85 -9.28
N ASN A 70 16.34 20.94 -8.57
CA ASN A 70 17.00 22.21 -8.84
C ASN A 70 18.42 22.29 -8.26
N THR A 71 18.76 21.43 -7.31
CA THR A 71 20.03 21.49 -6.56
C THR A 71 20.78 20.18 -6.49
N ALA A 72 20.20 19.08 -6.97
CA ALA A 72 20.78 17.76 -6.87
C ALA A 72 20.40 16.88 -8.07
N GLU A 73 21.20 15.86 -8.31
CA GLU A 73 21.03 14.90 -9.38
C GLU A 73 20.44 13.58 -8.85
N ILE A 74 19.78 12.82 -9.74
CA ILE A 74 19.28 11.47 -9.45
C ILE A 74 20.43 10.59 -8.94
N GLN A 75 20.19 9.88 -7.86
CA GLN A 75 21.11 8.93 -7.27
C GLN A 75 20.78 7.49 -7.65
N THR A 76 21.74 6.60 -7.52
CA THR A 76 21.56 5.18 -7.82
C THR A 76 22.13 4.28 -6.73
N ALA A 77 21.45 3.16 -6.48
CA ALA A 77 21.93 2.05 -5.67
C ALA A 77 21.77 0.77 -6.52
N GLY A 78 22.89 0.22 -6.98
CA GLY A 78 22.86 -0.87 -7.97
C GLY A 78 22.17 -0.45 -9.27
N ASN A 79 21.09 -1.12 -9.60
CA ASN A 79 20.26 -0.83 -10.78
C ASN A 79 19.01 0.03 -10.47
N LEU A 80 18.85 0.47 -9.24
CA LEU A 80 17.72 1.29 -8.82
C LEU A 80 18.12 2.76 -8.81
N SER A 81 17.20 3.62 -9.29
CA SER A 81 17.33 5.07 -9.20
C SER A 81 16.43 5.60 -8.08
N TYR A 82 16.90 6.62 -7.37
CA TYR A 82 16.14 7.27 -6.31
C TYR A 82 16.43 8.76 -6.23
N ALA A 83 15.50 9.51 -5.62
CA ALA A 83 15.66 10.93 -5.39
C ALA A 83 16.62 11.19 -4.22
N PRO A 84 17.54 12.17 -4.32
CA PRO A 84 18.44 12.57 -3.23
C PRO A 84 17.67 13.44 -2.21
N PHE A 85 16.65 12.86 -1.61
CA PHE A 85 15.74 13.54 -0.70
C PHE A 85 15.65 12.81 0.63
N ALA A 86 15.64 13.53 1.75
CA ALA A 86 15.62 12.98 3.09
C ALA A 86 16.69 11.86 3.27
N ASP A 87 16.37 10.78 3.95
CA ASP A 87 17.28 9.65 4.20
C ASP A 87 17.20 8.55 3.13
N ASN A 88 16.77 8.89 1.91
CA ASN A 88 16.65 7.91 0.83
C ASN A 88 17.95 7.15 0.57
N ALA A 89 19.10 7.83 0.59
CA ALA A 89 20.39 7.17 0.36
C ALA A 89 20.61 6.01 1.34
N ALA A 90 20.43 6.24 2.63
CA ALA A 90 20.60 5.21 3.65
C ALA A 90 19.63 4.04 3.47
N PHE A 91 18.40 4.32 3.03
CA PHE A 91 17.39 3.30 2.76
C PHE A 91 17.76 2.47 1.50
N PHE A 92 18.04 3.12 0.38
CA PHE A 92 18.34 2.42 -0.87
C PHE A 92 19.67 1.66 -0.78
N ASP A 93 20.72 2.24 -0.22
CA ASP A 93 22.03 1.57 -0.05
C ASP A 93 21.90 0.28 0.77
N LYS A 94 20.98 0.28 1.73
CA LYS A 94 20.77 -0.89 2.60
C LYS A 94 19.93 -1.99 1.95
N TYR A 95 18.93 -1.62 1.15
CA TYR A 95 17.87 -2.57 0.76
C TYR A 95 17.79 -2.82 -0.76
N TYR A 96 18.57 -2.14 -1.62
CA TYR A 96 18.42 -2.23 -3.07
C TYR A 96 18.49 -3.65 -3.63
N GLN A 97 19.25 -4.54 -3.00
CA GLN A 97 19.40 -5.93 -3.44
C GLN A 97 18.14 -6.77 -3.21
N ASP A 98 17.32 -6.37 -2.25
CA ASP A 98 16.08 -7.06 -1.86
C ASP A 98 14.84 -6.38 -2.44
N MET A 99 15.00 -5.36 -3.30
CA MET A 99 13.91 -4.53 -3.81
C MET A 99 13.61 -4.81 -5.28
N LEU A 100 12.33 -4.74 -5.60
CA LEU A 100 11.81 -4.58 -6.95
C LEU A 100 10.94 -3.32 -7.00
N ILE A 101 11.28 -2.38 -7.88
CA ILE A 101 10.47 -1.18 -8.11
C ILE A 101 9.77 -1.33 -9.46
N ILE A 102 8.47 -1.10 -9.47
CA ILE A 102 7.65 -1.10 -10.68
C ILE A 102 7.05 0.29 -10.83
N ASN A 103 7.62 1.08 -11.74
CA ASN A 103 7.15 2.42 -12.07
C ASN A 103 6.18 2.40 -13.25
N GLY A 104 5.43 3.50 -13.43
CA GLY A 104 4.53 3.66 -14.57
C GLY A 104 3.24 2.85 -14.51
N VAL A 105 2.86 2.35 -13.34
CA VAL A 105 1.56 1.68 -13.15
C VAL A 105 0.46 2.74 -13.16
N ASP A 106 -0.40 2.69 -14.19
CA ASP A 106 -1.54 3.59 -14.31
C ASP A 106 -2.81 2.92 -13.77
N ALA A 107 -3.35 3.45 -12.69
CA ALA A 107 -4.63 3.01 -12.11
C ALA A 107 -5.85 3.54 -12.89
N GLN A 108 -5.66 4.33 -13.94
CA GLN A 108 -6.70 4.95 -14.77
C GLN A 108 -7.72 5.76 -13.96
N THR A 109 -7.29 6.37 -12.88
CA THR A 109 -8.13 7.18 -12.00
C THR A 109 -7.31 8.21 -11.25
N ASN A 110 -7.90 9.37 -10.98
CA ASN A 110 -7.39 10.40 -10.08
C ASN A 110 -8.16 10.43 -8.75
N SER A 111 -9.06 9.48 -8.53
CA SER A 111 -9.81 9.35 -7.27
C SER A 111 -9.02 8.51 -6.27
N HIS A 112 -8.74 9.04 -5.08
CA HIS A 112 -8.04 8.32 -4.01
C HIS A 112 -8.73 7.00 -3.65
N SER A 113 -10.05 7.02 -3.43
CA SER A 113 -10.81 5.82 -3.07
C SER A 113 -10.78 4.74 -4.14
N THR A 114 -10.92 5.13 -5.42
CA THR A 114 -10.83 4.21 -6.56
C THR A 114 -9.41 3.68 -6.73
N GLY A 115 -8.39 4.53 -6.56
CA GLY A 115 -6.98 4.13 -6.62
C GLY A 115 -6.61 3.11 -5.52
N VAL A 116 -7.13 3.28 -4.31
CA VAL A 116 -6.96 2.29 -3.23
C VAL A 116 -7.58 0.95 -3.61
N LEU A 117 -8.80 0.92 -4.17
CA LEU A 117 -9.41 -0.32 -4.66
C LEU A 117 -8.57 -0.98 -5.74
N HIS A 118 -8.03 -0.18 -6.69
CA HIS A 118 -7.16 -0.68 -7.74
C HIS A 118 -5.88 -1.30 -7.17
N ASN A 119 -5.22 -0.65 -6.24
CA ASN A 119 -3.98 -1.14 -5.62
C ASN A 119 -4.18 -2.49 -4.91
N TRP A 120 -5.33 -2.69 -4.29
CA TRP A 120 -5.61 -3.92 -3.56
C TRP A 120 -6.15 -5.06 -4.43
N SER A 121 -6.91 -4.76 -5.49
CA SER A 121 -7.65 -5.78 -6.25
C SER A 121 -7.31 -5.82 -7.74
N GLY A 122 -6.53 -4.85 -8.25
CA GLY A 122 -6.30 -4.67 -9.69
C GLY A 122 -7.55 -4.20 -10.45
N ARG A 123 -8.57 -3.70 -9.75
CA ARG A 123 -9.85 -3.25 -10.34
C ARG A 123 -10.31 -1.94 -9.73
N ASN A 124 -10.94 -1.10 -10.55
CA ASN A 124 -11.48 0.21 -10.15
C ASN A 124 -12.88 0.14 -9.53
N SER A 125 -13.38 -1.05 -9.24
CA SER A 125 -14.70 -1.27 -8.63
C SER A 125 -14.62 -2.24 -7.45
N ALA A 126 -15.54 -2.08 -6.50
CA ALA A 126 -15.66 -2.98 -5.35
C ALA A 126 -16.15 -4.38 -5.76
N GLY A 127 -15.97 -5.37 -4.87
CA GLY A 127 -16.45 -6.73 -5.03
C GLY A 127 -15.41 -7.72 -5.57
N TYR A 128 -14.20 -7.28 -5.84
CA TYR A 128 -13.09 -8.16 -6.23
C TYR A 128 -12.21 -8.50 -5.02
N PRO A 129 -11.64 -9.72 -4.96
CA PRO A 129 -10.76 -10.10 -3.87
C PRO A 129 -9.48 -9.25 -3.90
N SER A 130 -8.98 -8.93 -2.71
CA SER A 130 -7.68 -8.28 -2.57
C SER A 130 -6.53 -9.26 -2.79
N ILE A 131 -5.35 -8.74 -3.11
CA ILE A 131 -4.13 -9.56 -3.21
C ILE A 131 -3.88 -10.35 -1.93
N THR A 132 -4.14 -9.77 -0.77
CA THR A 132 -4.00 -10.46 0.53
C THR A 132 -4.97 -11.64 0.66
N ALA A 133 -6.20 -11.51 0.17
CA ALA A 133 -7.18 -12.59 0.18
C ALA A 133 -6.81 -13.74 -0.77
N MET A 134 -5.96 -13.50 -1.77
CA MET A 134 -5.46 -14.55 -2.67
C MET A 134 -4.27 -15.32 -2.09
N PHE A 135 -3.63 -14.77 -1.07
CA PHE A 135 -2.49 -15.40 -0.37
C PHE A 135 -2.89 -16.13 0.91
N ALA A 136 -4.11 -15.90 1.41
CA ALA A 136 -4.63 -16.57 2.60
C ALA A 136 -5.21 -17.96 2.26
#